data_5d0c870e6920746c9b30f2daf2c14414
#
_entry.id   5d0c870e6920746c9b30f2daf2c14414
#
_cell.length_a   1.000
_cell.length_b   1.000
_cell.length_c   1.000
_cell.angle_alpha   90.00
_cell.angle_beta   90.00
_cell.angle_gamma   90.00
#
_symmetry.space_group_name_H-M   'P 1'
#
loop_
_entity.id
_entity.type
_entity.pdbx_description
1 polymer ?
#
loop_
_entity_poly.entity_id
_entity_poly.type
_entity_poly.pdbx_seq_one_letter_code
_entity_poly.pdbx_strand_id
1 'polypeptide(L)'
;MALTDQPLEFVPLKGLRFDNRFSSQLPADPEIENTVRQVQRSFFSRVQPTRTASPRLLATSKEVLDTVGISQSEASSEYFTQVFSGNALTNGM
;
A
#
# COMPACT_ATOMS: atom_id res chain seq x y z
N MET A 1 4.87 -9.99 22.73
CA MET A 1 5.05 -9.46 22.82
C MET A 1 4.80 -9.34 22.88
N ALA A 2 4.81 -9.30 22.80
CA ALA A 2 4.65 -8.92 22.98
C ALA A 2 4.12 -8.52 22.52
N LEU A 3 3.57 -8.62 22.19
CA LEU A 3 3.18 -7.79 22.02
C LEU A 3 2.88 -7.44 22.81
N THR A 4 2.98 -7.37 23.07
CA THR A 4 2.91 -6.80 23.79
C THR A 4 2.69 -5.96 24.73
N ASP A 5 2.90 -6.08 25.37
CA ASP A 5 3.05 -5.17 26.47
C ASP A 5 3.51 -3.79 26.12
N GLN A 6 3.94 -3.61 24.91
CA GLN A 6 4.35 -2.31 24.38
C GLN A 6 3.17 -1.64 23.72
N PRO A 7 3.00 -0.34 23.90
CA PRO A 7 1.99 0.37 23.16
C PRO A 7 2.27 0.26 21.66
N LEU A 8 1.20 0.26 20.87
CA LEU A 8 1.36 0.29 19.42
C LEU A 8 2.12 1.53 19.02
N GLU A 9 3.15 1.34 18.22
CA GLU A 9 3.87 2.46 17.64
C GLU A 9 3.28 2.77 16.29
N PHE A 10 2.83 4.00 16.12
CA PHE A 10 2.34 4.48 14.84
C PHE A 10 3.46 5.22 14.14
N VAL A 11 3.65 4.91 12.87
CA VAL A 11 4.68 5.54 12.06
C VAL A 11 4.01 6.41 11.00
N PRO A 12 4.71 7.46 10.54
CA PRO A 12 4.23 8.21 9.38
C PRO A 12 4.07 7.29 8.18
N LEU A 13 3.12 7.60 7.30
CA LEU A 13 2.87 6.78 6.12
C LEU A 13 4.14 6.58 5.30
N LYS A 14 4.98 7.61 5.20
CA LYS A 14 6.26 7.50 4.48
C LYS A 14 7.26 6.59 5.18
N GLY A 15 7.06 6.30 6.46
CA GLY A 15 7.92 5.42 7.23
C GLY A 15 7.44 3.99 7.31
N LEU A 16 6.37 3.64 6.61
CA LEU A 16 5.91 2.26 6.57
C LEU A 16 6.96 1.34 5.96
N ARG A 17 7.09 0.16 6.54
CA ARG A 17 8.02 -0.86 6.06
C ARG A 17 7.22 -1.94 5.36
N PHE A 18 7.60 -2.21 4.12
CA PHE A 18 6.94 -3.23 3.30
C PHE A 18 7.79 -4.48 3.26
N ASP A 19 7.18 -5.60 3.62
CA ASP A 19 7.81 -6.92 3.51
C ASP A 19 7.32 -7.56 2.22
N ASN A 20 8.02 -7.30 1.14
CA ASN A 20 7.59 -7.66 -0.21
C ASN A 20 7.91 -9.11 -0.55
N ARG A 21 7.56 -10.06 0.33
CA ARG A 21 7.87 -11.46 0.13
C ARG A 21 7.21 -12.04 -1.11
N PHE A 22 5.94 -11.68 -1.32
CA PHE A 22 5.22 -12.18 -2.49
C PHE A 22 5.93 -11.76 -3.77
N SER A 23 6.23 -10.47 -3.90
CA SER A 23 6.82 -9.94 -5.12
C SER A 23 8.30 -10.29 -5.28
N SER A 24 9.02 -10.61 -4.19
CA SER A 24 10.43 -10.95 -4.27
C SER A 24 10.68 -12.44 -4.46
N GLN A 25 9.72 -13.29 -4.07
CA GLN A 25 9.93 -14.74 -4.08
C GLN A 25 9.17 -15.47 -5.17
N LEU A 26 8.12 -14.88 -5.72
CA LEU A 26 7.30 -15.53 -6.75
C LEU A 26 7.59 -14.96 -8.12
N PRO A 27 7.41 -15.78 -9.19
CA PRO A 27 7.66 -15.30 -10.54
C PRO A 27 6.73 -14.15 -10.92
N ALA A 28 7.29 -13.12 -11.52
CA ALA A 28 6.58 -11.98 -12.01
C ALA A 28 6.46 -12.02 -13.52
N ASP A 29 5.35 -11.49 -14.03
CA ASP A 29 5.19 -11.21 -15.43
C ASP A 29 6.22 -10.16 -15.85
N PRO A 30 7.06 -10.42 -16.89
CA PRO A 30 8.06 -9.45 -17.31
C PRO A 30 7.50 -8.21 -18.02
N GLU A 31 6.25 -8.28 -18.48
CA GLU A 31 5.62 -7.14 -19.16
C GLU A 31 5.25 -6.06 -18.17
N ILE A 32 5.63 -4.83 -18.43
CA ILE A 32 5.34 -3.70 -17.56
C ILE A 32 4.18 -2.83 -18.05
N GLU A 33 3.74 -3.01 -19.30
CA GLU A 33 2.59 -2.28 -19.79
C GLU A 33 1.30 -2.91 -19.26
N ASN A 34 0.41 -2.07 -18.77
CA ASN A 34 -0.85 -2.51 -18.19
C ASN A 34 -1.88 -2.72 -19.32
N THR A 35 -1.81 -3.87 -19.96
CA THR A 35 -2.73 -4.24 -21.05
C THR A 35 -3.45 -5.53 -20.69
N VAL A 36 -4.64 -5.71 -21.28
CA VAL A 36 -5.40 -6.93 -21.08
C VAL A 36 -4.78 -8.03 -21.93
N ARG A 37 -4.36 -9.13 -21.29
CA ARG A 37 -3.76 -10.27 -21.97
C ARG A 37 -3.72 -11.47 -21.04
N GLN A 38 -3.48 -12.64 -21.60
CA GLN A 38 -3.26 -13.84 -20.80
C GLN A 38 -1.81 -13.89 -20.36
N VAL A 39 -1.60 -14.25 -19.11
CA VAL A 39 -0.28 -14.35 -18.51
C VAL A 39 -0.08 -15.76 -17.99
N GLN A 40 1.05 -16.37 -18.32
CA GLN A 40 1.39 -17.72 -17.89
C GLN A 40 2.64 -17.71 -17.04
N ARG A 41 2.72 -18.67 -16.10
CA ARG A 41 3.90 -18.91 -15.28
C ARG A 41 4.29 -17.70 -14.42
N SER A 42 3.30 -16.91 -14.06
CA SER A 42 3.51 -15.73 -13.24
C SER A 42 2.40 -15.60 -12.22
N PHE A 43 2.70 -15.03 -11.08
CA PHE A 43 1.75 -14.82 -9.99
C PHE A 43 1.27 -13.39 -9.90
N PHE A 44 1.99 -12.45 -10.52
CA PHE A 44 1.63 -11.04 -10.47
C PHE A 44 2.29 -10.29 -11.62
N SER A 45 1.81 -9.09 -11.88
CA SER A 45 2.40 -8.16 -12.85
C SER A 45 2.78 -6.87 -12.13
N ARG A 46 3.86 -6.24 -12.60
CA ARG A 46 4.31 -4.96 -12.06
C ARG A 46 3.74 -3.86 -12.94
N VAL A 47 2.87 -3.05 -12.38
CA VAL A 47 2.22 -1.98 -13.13
C VAL A 47 2.20 -0.72 -12.29
N GLN A 48 2.11 0.43 -12.96
CA GLN A 48 1.88 1.71 -12.29
C GLN A 48 0.38 1.91 -12.14
N PRO A 49 -0.08 2.41 -10.98
CA PRO A 49 -1.49 2.71 -10.82
C PRO A 49 -1.93 3.80 -11.81
N THR A 50 -3.17 3.68 -12.28
CA THR A 50 -3.78 4.72 -13.09
C THR A 50 -4.12 5.91 -12.20
N ARG A 51 -3.76 7.11 -12.63
CA ARG A 51 -4.06 8.30 -11.84
C ARG A 51 -5.54 8.59 -11.85
N THR A 52 -6.04 9.07 -10.71
CA THR A 52 -7.43 9.46 -10.54
C THR A 52 -7.52 10.96 -10.36
N ALA A 53 -8.64 11.53 -10.80
CA ALA A 53 -8.86 12.98 -10.70
C ALA A 53 -9.50 13.30 -9.36
N SER A 54 -8.93 14.28 -8.65
CA SER A 54 -9.52 14.86 -7.43
C SER A 54 -9.98 13.80 -6.42
N PRO A 55 -9.10 12.89 -5.99
CA PRO A 55 -9.50 11.85 -5.04
C PRO A 55 -9.89 12.45 -3.70
N ARG A 56 -10.84 11.82 -3.03
CA ARG A 56 -11.33 12.28 -1.75
C ARG A 56 -11.58 11.08 -0.84
N LEU A 57 -11.09 11.17 0.39
CA LEU A 57 -11.31 10.13 1.38
C LEU A 57 -12.77 10.13 1.82
N LEU A 58 -13.40 8.97 1.85
CA LEU A 58 -14.77 8.80 2.29
C LEU A 58 -14.86 8.20 3.68
N ALA A 59 -14.05 7.17 3.95
CA ALA A 59 -14.10 6.48 5.24
C ALA A 59 -12.84 5.65 5.43
N THR A 60 -12.54 5.33 6.69
CA THR A 60 -11.45 4.43 7.05
C THR A 60 -11.93 3.48 8.14
N SER A 61 -11.26 2.34 8.28
CA SER A 61 -11.50 1.43 9.38
C SER A 61 -10.44 1.67 10.46
N LYS A 62 -10.89 2.10 11.62
CA LYS A 62 -9.98 2.33 12.75
C LYS A 62 -9.25 1.05 13.14
N GLU A 63 -9.97 -0.08 13.16
CA GLU A 63 -9.38 -1.36 13.54
C GLU A 63 -8.27 -1.78 12.60
N VAL A 64 -8.46 -1.60 11.31
CA VAL A 64 -7.43 -1.93 10.32
C VAL A 64 -6.26 -0.97 10.41
N LEU A 65 -6.52 0.33 10.58
CA LEU A 65 -5.44 1.31 10.76
C LEU A 65 -4.58 0.95 11.96
N ASP A 66 -5.20 0.59 13.08
CA ASP A 66 -4.48 0.18 14.28
C ASP A 66 -3.62 -1.06 14.01
N THR A 67 -4.17 -2.02 13.27
CA THR A 67 -3.48 -3.27 12.95
C THR A 67 -2.22 -3.01 12.12
N VAL A 68 -2.27 -2.09 11.19
CA VAL A 68 -1.12 -1.81 10.32
C VAL A 68 -0.22 -0.69 10.84
N GLY A 69 -0.59 -0.08 11.98
CA GLY A 69 0.24 0.94 12.61
C GLY A 69 0.13 2.33 12.00
N ILE A 70 -0.98 2.64 11.37
CA ILE A 70 -1.23 3.98 10.81
C ILE A 70 -2.17 4.73 11.76
N SER A 71 -1.76 5.91 12.21
CA SER A 71 -2.59 6.73 13.09
C SER A 71 -3.75 7.35 12.31
N GLN A 72 -4.80 7.74 13.03
CA GLN A 72 -5.94 8.43 12.41
C GLN A 72 -5.56 9.80 11.87
N SER A 73 -4.60 10.47 12.49
CA SER A 73 -4.13 11.75 11.98
C SER A 73 -3.43 11.58 10.63
N GLU A 74 -2.71 10.47 10.41
CA GLU A 74 -2.12 10.16 9.12
C GLU A 74 -3.21 9.92 8.07
N ALA A 75 -4.26 9.21 8.46
CA ALA A 75 -5.38 8.92 7.56
C ALA A 75 -6.12 10.19 7.14
N SER A 76 -6.00 11.28 7.90
CA SER A 76 -6.62 12.56 7.56
C SER A 76 -5.74 13.42 6.64
N SER A 77 -4.53 12.96 6.30
CA SER A 77 -3.63 13.74 5.49
C SER A 77 -3.96 13.64 4.00
N GLU A 78 -3.59 14.68 3.26
CA GLU A 78 -3.70 14.67 1.81
C GLU A 78 -2.83 13.57 1.21
N TYR A 79 -1.65 13.32 1.78
CA TYR A 79 -0.74 12.29 1.30
C TYR A 79 -1.38 10.91 1.39
N PHE A 80 -2.11 10.63 2.48
CA PHE A 80 -2.84 9.37 2.63
C PHE A 80 -3.82 9.18 1.47
N THR A 81 -4.59 10.22 1.17
CA THR A 81 -5.54 10.17 0.06
C THR A 81 -4.85 9.93 -1.27
N GLN A 82 -3.73 10.60 -1.52
CA GLN A 82 -2.99 10.43 -2.77
C GLN A 82 -2.41 9.02 -2.89
N VAL A 83 -1.86 8.46 -1.82
CA VAL A 83 -1.29 7.12 -1.84
C VAL A 83 -2.37 6.07 -2.06
N PHE A 84 -3.46 6.14 -1.31
CA PHE A 84 -4.49 5.10 -1.37
C PHE A 84 -5.40 5.23 -2.58
N SER A 85 -5.36 6.35 -3.30
CA SER A 85 -6.02 6.46 -4.60
C SER A 85 -5.13 6.04 -5.76
N GLY A 86 -3.85 5.78 -5.50
CA GLY A 86 -2.90 5.39 -6.53
C GLY A 86 -2.19 6.56 -7.20
N ASN A 87 -2.41 7.80 -6.74
CA ASN A 87 -1.80 8.97 -7.35
C ASN A 87 -0.38 9.23 -6.85
N ALA A 88 0.03 8.60 -5.76
CA ALA A 88 1.38 8.71 -5.22
C ALA A 88 1.81 7.35 -4.71
N LEU A 89 3.12 7.10 -4.72
CA LEU A 89 3.70 5.89 -4.17
C LEU A 89 4.56 6.26 -2.97
N THR A 90 4.54 5.41 -1.95
CA THR A 90 5.43 5.58 -0.82
C THR A 90 6.58 4.58 -0.93
N ASN A 91 7.66 4.82 -0.19
CA ASN A 91 8.85 3.98 -0.27
C ASN A 91 8.52 2.51 0.02
N GLY A 92 9.00 1.63 -0.83
CA GLY A 92 8.82 0.20 -0.69
C GLY A 92 7.61 -0.38 -1.39
N MET A 93 6.76 0.46 -1.94
CA MET A 93 5.61 -0.01 -2.71
C MET A 93 6.00 -0.53 -4.10
#